data_20101f0e6269b28c2a091f100da787bc
#
_entry.id   20101f0e6269b28c2a091f100da787bc
#
_cell.length_a   1.000
_cell.length_b   1.000
_cell.length_c   1.000
_cell.angle_alpha   90.00
_cell.angle_beta   90.00
_cell.angle_gamma   90.00
#
_symmetry.space_group_name_H-M   'P 1'
#
loop_
_entity.id
_entity.type
_entity.pdbx_description
1 polymer ?
#
loop_
_entity_poly.entity_id
_entity_poly.type
_entity_poly.pdbx_seq_one_letter_code
_entity_poly.pdbx_strand_id
1 'polypeptide(L)'
;MKLRDFVFHCIVQRQWSPEQISGRLVHENSEWHVSYNTIYRGIERDNLGIKRKNHEAHGFARKLRHRGKTRKVKGTIKERRGRFNDVPSVHERPVSCENRSWFGHWESDTVRGKTGRSALVTLVDRKSRYLLSQRVPKVNAKNVTQAMIDLLHTVTPKRVRTLTPDRGTEFAGYREVSQELSIPVYFPDPHAPQQRGTNENTNGLIREYFPKGTDLDQLTDQDIDKFVRDLNHRPRKVLGWKSPFEVFFGTKLRLI
;
A
#
# COMPACT_ATOMS: atom_id res chain seq x y z
N MET A 1 13.79 22.36 15.76
CA MET A 1 13.88 22.00 14.30
C MET A 1 13.19 23.10 13.52
N LYS A 2 13.71 23.55 12.36
CA LYS A 2 13.02 24.54 11.51
C LYS A 2 11.99 23.82 10.61
N LEU A 3 10.92 24.50 10.22
CA LEU A 3 9.88 23.94 9.33
C LEU A 3 10.46 23.30 8.06
N ARG A 4 11.47 23.95 7.46
CA ARG A 4 12.16 23.42 6.26
C ARG A 4 12.79 22.05 6.53
N ASP A 5 13.48 21.91 7.67
CA ASP A 5 14.17 20.67 8.03
C ASP A 5 13.18 19.54 8.32
N PHE A 6 12.03 19.89 8.92
CA PHE A 6 10.92 18.97 9.11
C PHE A 6 10.34 18.49 7.76
N VAL A 7 10.06 19.41 6.84
CA VAL A 7 9.57 19.07 5.49
C VAL A 7 10.57 18.17 4.76
N PHE A 8 11.86 18.52 4.84
CA PHE A 8 12.95 17.70 4.29
C PHE A 8 12.94 16.29 4.87
N HIS A 9 12.90 16.16 6.19
CA HIS A 9 12.85 14.87 6.88
C HIS A 9 11.65 14.03 6.42
N CYS A 10 10.46 14.63 6.35
CA CYS A 10 9.25 13.94 5.92
C CYS A 10 9.36 13.42 4.47
N ILE A 11 9.94 14.21 3.55
CA ILE A 11 10.09 13.78 2.15
C ILE A 11 11.15 12.70 2.01
N VAL A 12 12.30 12.85 2.66
CA VAL A 12 13.46 11.98 2.43
C VAL A 12 13.41 10.71 3.27
N GLN A 13 13.05 10.82 4.54
CA GLN A 13 13.09 9.70 5.47
C GLN A 13 11.75 8.96 5.56
N ARG A 14 10.63 9.72 5.56
CA ARG A 14 9.29 9.13 5.69
C ARG A 14 8.58 8.92 4.35
N GLN A 15 9.18 9.39 3.24
CA GLN A 15 8.61 9.33 1.89
C GLN A 15 7.21 9.95 1.78
N TRP A 16 6.91 10.96 2.59
CA TRP A 16 5.64 11.67 2.54
C TRP A 16 5.58 12.61 1.33
N SER A 17 4.42 12.72 0.72
CA SER A 17 4.18 13.75 -0.29
C SER A 17 3.97 15.12 0.35
N PRO A 18 4.18 16.22 -0.38
CA PRO A 18 3.84 17.57 0.09
C PRO A 18 2.40 17.71 0.59
N GLU A 19 1.44 17.03 -0.05
CA GLU A 19 0.05 17.02 0.40
C GLU A 19 -0.13 16.31 1.75
N GLN A 20 0.59 15.21 1.98
CA GLN A 20 0.55 14.47 3.24
C GLN A 20 1.15 15.30 4.38
N ILE A 21 2.23 16.03 4.12
CA ILE A 21 2.86 16.92 5.09
C ILE A 21 1.90 18.06 5.45
N SER A 22 1.42 18.79 4.45
CA SER A 22 0.50 19.92 4.67
C SER A 22 -0.78 19.48 5.38
N GLY A 23 -1.40 18.39 4.93
CA GLY A 23 -2.62 17.88 5.54
C GLY A 23 -2.42 17.37 6.97
N ARG A 24 -1.27 16.75 7.26
CA ARG A 24 -0.98 16.26 8.62
C ARG A 24 -0.69 17.41 9.59
N LEU A 25 0.02 18.44 9.17
CA LEU A 25 0.21 19.66 9.98
C LEU A 25 -1.13 20.25 10.43
N VAL A 26 -2.09 20.36 9.51
CA VAL A 26 -3.45 20.83 9.84
C VAL A 26 -4.17 19.85 10.76
N HIS A 27 -4.08 18.54 10.50
CA HIS A 27 -4.78 17.52 11.29
C HIS A 27 -4.31 17.47 12.75
N GLU A 28 -3.02 17.74 13.01
CA GLU A 28 -2.46 17.77 14.37
C GLU A 28 -2.53 19.14 15.04
N ASN A 29 -3.14 20.14 14.40
CA ASN A 29 -3.14 21.54 14.88
C ASN A 29 -1.73 22.04 15.19
N SER A 30 -0.78 21.76 14.29
CA SER A 30 0.62 22.18 14.44
C SER A 30 0.74 23.69 14.40
N GLU A 31 1.73 24.24 15.14
CA GLU A 31 2.14 25.64 15.03
C GLU A 31 2.65 25.99 13.62
N TRP A 32 3.11 24.99 12.88
CA TRP A 32 3.61 25.18 11.52
C TRP A 32 2.48 25.08 10.49
N HIS A 33 2.44 26.07 9.63
CA HIS A 33 1.48 26.13 8.52
C HIS A 33 2.22 26.27 7.21
N VAL A 34 2.04 25.29 6.31
CA VAL A 34 2.61 25.35 4.96
C VAL A 34 1.67 24.63 3.98
N SER A 35 1.34 25.31 2.87
CA SER A 35 0.55 24.65 1.83
C SER A 35 1.44 23.69 1.02
N TYR A 36 0.81 22.63 0.49
CA TYR A 36 1.52 21.70 -0.39
C TYR A 36 2.09 22.38 -1.63
N ASN A 37 1.41 23.40 -2.16
CA ASN A 37 1.92 24.20 -3.29
C ASN A 37 3.21 24.95 -2.93
N THR A 38 3.29 25.50 -1.72
CA THR A 38 4.51 26.16 -1.22
C THR A 38 5.67 25.16 -1.15
N ILE A 39 5.40 23.93 -0.70
CA ILE A 39 6.42 22.87 -0.65
C ILE A 39 6.87 22.50 -2.07
N TYR A 40 5.94 22.30 -3.02
CA TYR A 40 6.29 22.02 -4.42
C TYR A 40 7.14 23.13 -5.03
N ARG A 41 6.72 24.40 -4.87
CA ARG A 41 7.50 25.56 -5.36
C ARG A 41 8.90 25.61 -4.75
N GLY A 42 9.04 25.31 -3.46
CA GLY A 42 10.36 25.25 -2.81
C GLY A 42 11.25 24.14 -3.37
N ILE A 43 10.66 22.99 -3.75
CA ILE A 43 11.40 21.89 -4.39
C ILE A 43 11.86 22.30 -5.81
N GLU A 44 10.99 22.96 -6.58
CA GLU A 44 11.27 23.35 -7.96
C GLU A 44 12.28 24.51 -8.03
N ARG A 45 12.08 25.54 -7.22
CA ARG A 45 12.89 26.77 -7.25
C ARG A 45 14.33 26.52 -6.82
N ASP A 46 14.51 25.99 -5.60
CA ASP A 46 15.82 25.94 -4.95
C ASP A 46 16.13 24.59 -4.28
N ASN A 47 15.34 23.54 -4.58
CA ASN A 47 15.50 22.22 -4.00
C ASN A 47 15.44 22.25 -2.45
N LEU A 48 14.55 23.11 -1.88
CA LEU A 48 14.44 23.39 -0.44
C LEU A 48 15.75 23.95 0.18
N GLY A 49 16.53 24.71 -0.60
CA GLY A 49 17.79 25.31 -0.17
C GLY A 49 18.96 24.34 -0.11
N ILE A 50 18.84 23.13 -0.68
CA ILE A 50 19.92 22.15 -0.72
C ILE A 50 20.54 22.10 -2.10
N LYS A 51 21.87 22.30 -2.17
CA LYS A 51 22.64 22.29 -3.40
C LYS A 51 22.42 20.98 -4.19
N ARG A 52 22.05 21.07 -5.47
CA ARG A 52 21.98 19.90 -6.36
C ARG A 52 23.37 19.42 -6.70
N LYS A 53 23.55 18.09 -6.82
CA LYS A 53 24.85 17.50 -7.14
C LYS A 53 25.37 17.90 -8.54
N ASN A 54 24.48 18.12 -9.49
CA ASN A 54 24.74 18.62 -10.84
C ASN A 54 23.50 19.31 -11.42
N HIS A 55 23.66 20.10 -12.48
CA HIS A 55 22.55 20.87 -13.10
C HIS A 55 21.39 20.00 -13.63
N GLU A 56 21.67 18.77 -14.08
CA GLU A 56 20.68 17.82 -14.61
C GLU A 56 19.96 17.01 -13.50
N ALA A 57 20.41 17.13 -12.25
CA ALA A 57 19.82 16.40 -11.15
C ALA A 57 18.44 16.96 -10.79
N HIS A 58 17.38 16.17 -10.94
CA HIS A 58 16.01 16.52 -10.57
C HIS A 58 15.81 16.73 -9.05
N GLY A 59 16.87 16.72 -8.24
CA GLY A 59 16.82 16.99 -6.81
C GLY A 59 15.74 16.16 -6.08
N PHE A 60 14.99 16.80 -5.18
CA PHE A 60 13.92 16.15 -4.42
C PHE A 60 12.68 15.78 -5.25
N ALA A 61 12.52 16.32 -6.46
CA ALA A 61 11.45 15.88 -7.36
C ALA A 61 11.49 14.37 -7.63
N ARG A 62 12.67 13.74 -7.59
CA ARG A 62 12.83 12.27 -7.69
C ARG A 62 12.30 11.50 -6.49
N LYS A 63 12.16 12.13 -5.33
CA LYS A 63 11.61 11.53 -4.12
C LYS A 63 10.08 11.59 -4.09
N LEU A 64 9.48 12.38 -4.97
CA LEU A 64 8.04 12.44 -5.10
C LEU A 64 7.50 11.22 -5.88
N ARG A 65 6.27 10.82 -5.59
CA ARG A 65 5.63 9.60 -6.11
C ARG A 65 5.75 9.41 -7.63
N HIS A 66 5.54 10.48 -8.40
CA HIS A 66 5.60 10.40 -9.86
C HIS A 66 6.95 10.74 -10.46
N ARG A 67 7.94 11.13 -9.65
CA ARG A 67 9.31 11.46 -10.08
C ARG A 67 9.36 12.43 -11.27
N GLY A 68 8.39 13.36 -11.38
CA GLY A 68 8.24 14.28 -12.49
C GLY A 68 7.72 13.64 -13.80
N LYS A 69 7.24 12.40 -13.79
CA LYS A 69 6.68 11.74 -14.98
C LYS A 69 5.16 11.87 -15.03
N THR A 70 4.64 12.17 -16.21
CA THR A 70 3.21 12.13 -16.50
C THR A 70 2.71 10.69 -16.62
N ARG A 71 1.48 10.44 -16.17
CA ARG A 71 0.85 9.11 -16.26
C ARG A 71 0.52 8.81 -17.73
N LYS A 72 1.15 7.79 -18.33
CA LYS A 72 0.75 7.29 -19.66
C LYS A 72 -0.42 6.33 -19.49
N VAL A 73 -1.44 6.50 -20.33
CA VAL A 73 -2.56 5.54 -20.42
C VAL A 73 -2.00 4.22 -20.97
N LYS A 74 -2.19 3.12 -20.26
CA LYS A 74 -1.80 1.78 -20.74
C LYS A 74 -2.81 1.30 -21.75
N GLY A 75 -2.34 0.85 -22.92
CA GLY A 75 -3.15 0.10 -23.87
C GLY A 75 -3.66 -1.22 -23.26
N THR A 76 -4.72 -1.75 -23.83
CA THR A 76 -5.39 -3.00 -23.41
C THR A 76 -4.44 -4.19 -23.59
N ILE A 77 -4.03 -4.82 -22.50
CA ILE A 77 -3.21 -6.05 -22.54
C ILE A 77 -4.17 -7.23 -22.44
N LYS A 78 -4.16 -8.13 -23.42
CA LYS A 78 -4.90 -9.40 -23.34
C LYS A 78 -4.31 -10.26 -22.22
N GLU A 79 -5.14 -10.60 -21.24
CA GLU A 79 -4.75 -11.45 -20.13
C GLU A 79 -4.81 -12.93 -20.53
N ARG A 80 -3.70 -13.66 -20.26
CA ARG A 80 -3.56 -15.11 -20.50
C ARG A 80 -3.59 -15.92 -19.19
N ARG A 81 -4.09 -15.34 -18.10
CA ARG A 81 -4.10 -16.01 -16.78
C ARG A 81 -5.20 -17.05 -16.70
N GLY A 82 -4.92 -18.13 -15.96
CA GLY A 82 -5.85 -19.24 -15.75
C GLY A 82 -7.22 -18.75 -15.23
N ARG A 83 -8.28 -19.31 -15.76
CA ARG A 83 -9.65 -18.99 -15.36
C ARG A 83 -9.99 -19.76 -14.09
N PHE A 84 -10.27 -19.06 -13.01
CA PHE A 84 -11.01 -19.64 -11.90
C PHE A 84 -12.47 -19.77 -12.36
N ASN A 85 -12.91 -21.01 -12.59
CA ASN A 85 -14.30 -21.30 -12.82
C ASN A 85 -14.94 -21.62 -11.47
N ASP A 86 -16.19 -21.21 -11.30
CA ASP A 86 -17.00 -21.57 -10.14
C ASP A 86 -16.40 -21.09 -8.79
N VAL A 87 -16.09 -19.80 -8.71
CA VAL A 87 -15.62 -19.13 -7.50
C VAL A 87 -16.63 -18.09 -7.03
N PRO A 88 -16.78 -17.86 -5.70
CA PRO A 88 -17.69 -16.86 -5.17
C PRO A 88 -17.41 -15.47 -5.75
N SER A 89 -18.46 -14.82 -6.24
CA SER A 89 -18.35 -13.55 -6.92
C SER A 89 -18.19 -12.39 -5.94
N VAL A 90 -17.43 -11.37 -6.34
CA VAL A 90 -17.32 -10.10 -5.61
C VAL A 90 -18.67 -9.42 -5.39
N HIS A 91 -19.67 -9.71 -6.24
CA HIS A 91 -21.04 -9.16 -6.12
C HIS A 91 -21.83 -9.75 -4.94
N GLU A 92 -21.37 -10.87 -4.38
CA GLU A 92 -21.96 -11.50 -3.20
C GLU A 92 -21.39 -10.96 -1.88
N ARG A 93 -20.42 -10.02 -1.95
CA ARG A 93 -19.83 -9.42 -0.76
C ARG A 93 -20.84 -8.64 0.06
N PRO A 94 -20.72 -8.64 1.40
CA PRO A 94 -21.55 -7.83 2.27
C PRO A 94 -21.48 -6.33 1.90
N VAL A 95 -22.58 -5.61 2.05
CA VAL A 95 -22.64 -4.15 1.82
C VAL A 95 -21.59 -3.40 2.64
N SER A 96 -21.29 -3.88 3.86
CA SER A 96 -20.23 -3.32 4.72
C SER A 96 -18.84 -3.38 4.10
N CYS A 97 -18.59 -4.33 3.19
CA CYS A 97 -17.37 -4.41 2.41
C CYS A 97 -17.34 -3.33 1.33
N GLU A 98 -18.46 -3.12 0.62
CA GLU A 98 -18.54 -2.15 -0.48
C GLU A 98 -18.46 -0.70 0.01
N ASN A 99 -19.25 -0.34 1.02
CA ASN A 99 -19.26 1.00 1.60
C ASN A 99 -18.12 1.26 2.58
N ARG A 100 -17.28 0.23 2.86
CA ARG A 100 -16.12 0.29 3.78
C ARG A 100 -16.50 0.72 5.20
N SER A 101 -17.71 0.39 5.64
CA SER A 101 -18.19 0.78 6.97
C SER A 101 -17.57 -0.05 8.10
N TRP A 102 -17.16 -1.29 7.83
CA TRP A 102 -16.56 -2.19 8.81
C TRP A 102 -15.11 -2.54 8.47
N PHE A 103 -14.32 -2.80 9.52
CA PHE A 103 -12.98 -3.39 9.40
C PHE A 103 -13.06 -4.89 9.10
N GLY A 104 -11.96 -5.45 8.61
CA GLY A 104 -11.82 -6.88 8.41
C GLY A 104 -12.18 -7.36 7.01
N HIS A 105 -12.44 -6.47 6.08
CA HIS A 105 -12.60 -6.80 4.68
C HIS A 105 -11.26 -6.58 3.96
N TRP A 106 -10.54 -7.68 3.71
CA TRP A 106 -9.19 -7.64 3.20
C TRP A 106 -9.12 -7.84 1.68
N GLU A 107 -8.26 -7.10 1.02
CA GLU A 107 -7.85 -7.35 -0.36
C GLU A 107 -6.44 -7.95 -0.35
N SER A 108 -6.20 -9.04 -1.10
CA SER A 108 -4.89 -9.68 -1.21
C SER A 108 -4.29 -9.54 -2.60
N ASP A 109 -2.97 -9.39 -2.67
CA ASP A 109 -2.20 -9.34 -3.93
C ASP A 109 -0.77 -9.85 -3.71
N THR A 110 -0.02 -10.00 -4.81
CA THR A 110 1.41 -10.29 -4.80
C THR A 110 2.21 -9.22 -5.53
N VAL A 111 3.27 -8.73 -4.89
CA VAL A 111 4.21 -7.78 -5.49
C VAL A 111 5.51 -8.51 -5.80
N ARG A 112 5.69 -8.91 -7.05
CA ARG A 112 6.83 -9.72 -7.50
C ARG A 112 8.13 -8.94 -7.52
N GLY A 113 9.22 -9.58 -7.09
CA GLY A 113 10.60 -9.12 -7.18
C GLY A 113 11.21 -9.24 -8.59
N LYS A 114 12.52 -8.96 -8.68
CA LYS A 114 13.31 -8.98 -9.92
C LYS A 114 13.26 -10.33 -10.63
N THR A 115 13.48 -11.40 -9.90
CA THR A 115 13.59 -12.77 -10.44
C THR A 115 12.22 -13.37 -10.76
N GLY A 116 11.13 -12.77 -10.29
CA GLY A 116 9.79 -13.35 -10.36
C GLY A 116 9.59 -14.59 -9.48
N ARG A 117 10.60 -15.02 -8.72
CA ARG A 117 10.53 -16.14 -7.77
C ARG A 117 9.91 -15.69 -6.46
N SER A 118 10.56 -14.76 -5.78
CA SER A 118 10.06 -14.17 -4.53
C SER A 118 9.03 -13.07 -4.80
N ALA A 119 8.14 -12.91 -3.85
CA ALA A 119 7.19 -11.81 -3.83
C ALA A 119 6.85 -11.39 -2.40
N LEU A 120 6.32 -10.18 -2.27
CA LEU A 120 5.57 -9.78 -1.08
C LEU A 120 4.11 -10.18 -1.28
N VAL A 121 3.59 -11.01 -0.39
CA VAL A 121 2.15 -11.19 -0.22
C VAL A 121 1.65 -10.01 0.58
N THR A 122 0.61 -9.35 0.09
CA THR A 122 0.06 -8.14 0.70
C THR A 122 -1.41 -8.34 1.03
N LEU A 123 -1.82 -7.91 2.20
CA LEU A 123 -3.19 -7.87 2.65
C LEU A 123 -3.52 -6.45 3.09
N VAL A 124 -4.55 -5.85 2.52
CA VAL A 124 -4.94 -4.47 2.82
C VAL A 124 -6.37 -4.42 3.29
N ASP A 125 -6.60 -3.91 4.50
CA ASP A 125 -7.96 -3.66 4.99
C ASP A 125 -8.62 -2.54 4.20
N ARG A 126 -9.82 -2.78 3.68
CA ARG A 126 -10.53 -1.85 2.77
C ARG A 126 -10.93 -0.55 3.44
N LYS A 127 -11.25 -0.57 4.74
CA LYS A 127 -11.67 0.62 5.50
C LYS A 127 -10.47 1.46 5.90
N SER A 128 -9.53 0.87 6.64
CA SER A 128 -8.40 1.60 7.24
C SER A 128 -7.21 1.79 6.32
N ARG A 129 -7.12 1.03 5.22
CA ARG A 129 -5.92 0.94 4.38
C ARG A 129 -4.71 0.31 5.10
N TYR A 130 -4.94 -0.34 6.26
CA TYR A 130 -3.91 -1.00 7.02
C TYR A 130 -3.33 -2.17 6.22
N LEU A 131 -2.01 -2.21 6.12
CA LEU A 131 -1.25 -3.18 5.35
C LEU A 131 -0.64 -4.23 6.27
N LEU A 132 -0.82 -5.49 5.92
CA LEU A 132 0.01 -6.60 6.34
C LEU A 132 0.81 -7.09 5.14
N SER A 133 2.05 -7.50 5.35
CA SER A 133 2.85 -8.04 4.25
C SER A 133 3.93 -8.98 4.77
N GLN A 134 4.17 -10.03 3.99
CA GLN A 134 5.20 -11.03 4.24
C GLN A 134 5.87 -11.41 2.92
N ARG A 135 7.17 -11.67 2.95
CA ARG A 135 7.90 -12.20 1.81
C ARG A 135 7.71 -13.72 1.68
N VAL A 136 7.42 -14.17 0.48
CA VAL A 136 7.48 -15.59 0.12
C VAL A 136 8.66 -15.83 -0.83
N PRO A 137 9.46 -16.87 -0.60
CA PRO A 137 10.66 -17.13 -1.42
C PRO A 137 10.30 -17.61 -2.82
N LYS A 138 9.11 -18.18 -2.99
CA LYS A 138 8.60 -18.66 -4.27
C LYS A 138 7.09 -18.41 -4.35
N VAL A 139 6.66 -17.82 -5.45
CA VAL A 139 5.24 -17.59 -5.72
C VAL A 139 4.61 -18.89 -6.22
N ASN A 140 3.87 -19.54 -5.36
CA ASN A 140 3.02 -20.69 -5.66
C ASN A 140 1.83 -20.69 -4.70
N ALA A 141 0.81 -21.49 -4.99
CA ALA A 141 -0.41 -21.52 -4.17
C ALA A 141 -0.12 -21.85 -2.71
N LYS A 142 0.71 -22.85 -2.42
CA LYS A 142 1.04 -23.28 -1.05
C LYS A 142 1.65 -22.14 -0.22
N ASN A 143 2.69 -21.49 -0.74
CA ASN A 143 3.39 -20.43 0.02
C ASN A 143 2.53 -19.18 0.20
N VAL A 144 1.73 -18.82 -0.82
CA VAL A 144 0.84 -17.65 -0.74
C VAL A 144 -0.32 -17.91 0.20
N THR A 145 -0.91 -19.12 0.17
CA THR A 145 -1.97 -19.53 1.10
C THR A 145 -1.48 -19.46 2.53
N GLN A 146 -0.32 -20.07 2.83
CA GLN A 146 0.25 -20.07 4.18
C GLN A 146 0.53 -18.64 4.64
N ALA A 147 1.14 -17.80 3.80
CA ALA A 147 1.42 -16.42 4.14
C ALA A 147 0.14 -15.60 4.43
N MET A 148 -0.95 -15.82 3.69
CA MET A 148 -2.23 -15.18 3.98
C MET A 148 -2.80 -15.60 5.33
N ILE A 149 -2.73 -16.87 5.66
CA ILE A 149 -3.18 -17.42 6.95
C ILE A 149 -2.35 -16.83 8.09
N ASP A 150 -1.01 -16.92 7.99
CA ASP A 150 -0.09 -16.43 9.02
C ASP A 150 -0.32 -14.92 9.30
N LEU A 151 -0.42 -14.12 8.24
CA LEU A 151 -0.66 -12.69 8.36
C LEU A 151 -2.01 -12.37 9.02
N LEU A 152 -3.09 -13.08 8.67
CA LEU A 152 -4.41 -12.82 9.23
C LEU A 152 -4.54 -13.32 10.65
N HIS A 153 -3.77 -14.34 11.07
CA HIS A 153 -3.68 -14.76 12.46
C HIS A 153 -3.01 -13.72 13.37
N THR A 154 -2.22 -12.79 12.83
CA THR A 154 -1.68 -11.67 13.62
C THR A 154 -2.73 -10.64 14.03
N VAL A 155 -3.92 -10.73 13.45
CA VAL A 155 -5.03 -9.79 13.68
C VAL A 155 -6.11 -10.46 14.52
N THR A 156 -6.78 -9.67 15.37
CA THR A 156 -7.90 -10.21 16.16
C THR A 156 -9.02 -10.74 15.24
N PRO A 157 -9.62 -11.90 15.56
CA PRO A 157 -10.64 -12.54 14.70
C PRO A 157 -11.80 -11.61 14.30
N LYS A 158 -12.20 -10.69 15.18
CA LYS A 158 -13.24 -9.68 14.90
C LYS A 158 -12.90 -8.76 13.73
N ARG A 159 -11.63 -8.68 13.35
CA ARG A 159 -11.11 -7.87 12.22
C ARG A 159 -10.68 -8.72 11.03
N VAL A 160 -11.15 -9.97 10.95
CA VAL A 160 -10.96 -10.87 9.81
C VAL A 160 -12.36 -11.35 9.41
N ARG A 161 -12.93 -10.80 8.35
CA ARG A 161 -14.32 -11.02 7.95
C ARG A 161 -14.48 -11.57 6.54
N THR A 162 -13.76 -11.02 5.59
CA THR A 162 -13.76 -11.47 4.19
C THR A 162 -12.39 -11.26 3.55
N LEU A 163 -12.08 -12.06 2.57
CA LEU A 163 -10.88 -11.89 1.74
C LEU A 163 -11.27 -11.73 0.27
N THR A 164 -10.58 -10.84 -0.44
CA THR A 164 -10.73 -10.66 -1.89
C THR A 164 -9.35 -10.69 -2.54
N PRO A 165 -8.84 -11.86 -2.96
CA PRO A 165 -7.60 -11.99 -3.71
C PRO A 165 -7.79 -11.57 -5.16
N ASP A 166 -6.71 -11.56 -5.95
CA ASP A 166 -6.83 -11.49 -7.39
C ASP A 166 -7.12 -12.88 -8.00
N ARG A 167 -7.27 -12.93 -9.35
CA ARG A 167 -7.52 -14.20 -10.06
C ARG A 167 -6.22 -14.89 -10.49
N GLY A 168 -5.11 -14.64 -9.80
CA GLY A 168 -3.84 -15.30 -10.04
C GLY A 168 -3.82 -16.75 -9.56
N THR A 169 -3.15 -17.63 -10.27
CA THR A 169 -3.04 -19.06 -9.90
C THR A 169 -2.40 -19.27 -8.53
N GLU A 170 -1.65 -18.30 -8.05
CA GLU A 170 -1.08 -18.27 -6.71
C GLU A 170 -2.11 -18.20 -5.57
N PHE A 171 -3.36 -17.84 -5.89
CA PHE A 171 -4.48 -17.81 -4.92
C PHE A 171 -5.39 -19.05 -5.02
N ALA A 172 -4.95 -20.10 -5.72
CA ALA A 172 -5.73 -21.33 -5.89
C ALA A 172 -6.07 -22.04 -4.56
N GLY A 173 -5.27 -21.82 -3.50
CA GLY A 173 -5.52 -22.35 -2.15
C GLY A 173 -6.54 -21.56 -1.33
N TYR A 174 -7.36 -20.70 -1.94
CA TYR A 174 -8.33 -19.85 -1.23
C TYR A 174 -9.32 -20.62 -0.35
N ARG A 175 -9.66 -21.87 -0.73
CA ARG A 175 -10.57 -22.71 0.08
C ARG A 175 -9.95 -23.08 1.42
N GLU A 176 -8.66 -23.36 1.45
CA GLU A 176 -7.90 -23.63 2.68
C GLU A 176 -7.89 -22.38 3.57
N VAL A 177 -7.64 -21.18 3.00
CA VAL A 177 -7.73 -19.92 3.75
C VAL A 177 -9.14 -19.71 4.31
N SER A 178 -10.17 -19.97 3.51
CA SER A 178 -11.58 -19.83 3.91
C SER A 178 -11.94 -20.78 5.08
N GLN A 179 -11.47 -22.00 5.02
CA GLN A 179 -11.71 -23.02 6.06
C GLN A 179 -10.97 -22.68 7.35
N GLU A 180 -9.67 -22.42 7.26
CA GLU A 180 -8.80 -22.16 8.42
C GLU A 180 -9.24 -20.92 9.20
N LEU A 181 -9.59 -19.84 8.49
CA LEU A 181 -9.99 -18.58 9.11
C LEU A 181 -11.50 -18.44 9.31
N SER A 182 -12.29 -19.42 8.85
CA SER A 182 -13.75 -19.40 8.87
C SER A 182 -14.35 -18.12 8.27
N ILE A 183 -13.80 -17.68 7.11
CA ILE A 183 -14.25 -16.48 6.41
C ILE A 183 -14.58 -16.75 4.94
N PRO A 184 -15.55 -16.05 4.34
CA PRO A 184 -15.80 -16.13 2.91
C PRO A 184 -14.70 -15.42 2.10
N VAL A 185 -14.37 -16.01 0.94
CA VAL A 185 -13.43 -15.46 -0.05
C VAL A 185 -14.19 -15.16 -1.33
N TYR A 186 -14.04 -13.95 -1.85
CA TYR A 186 -14.73 -13.47 -3.04
C TYR A 186 -13.75 -13.03 -4.11
N PHE A 187 -14.04 -13.32 -5.38
CA PHE A 187 -13.16 -12.98 -6.49
C PHE A 187 -13.74 -11.85 -7.35
N PRO A 188 -12.88 -10.90 -7.78
CA PRO A 188 -13.30 -9.86 -8.69
C PRO A 188 -13.67 -10.44 -10.06
N ASP A 189 -14.47 -9.69 -10.81
CA ASP A 189 -14.73 -10.02 -12.19
C ASP A 189 -13.43 -10.00 -13.02
N PRO A 190 -13.36 -10.81 -14.08
CA PRO A 190 -12.26 -10.72 -15.04
C PRO A 190 -12.14 -9.27 -15.57
N HIS A 191 -10.92 -8.75 -15.62
CA HIS A 191 -10.62 -7.41 -16.15
C HIS A 191 -11.24 -6.22 -15.39
N ALA A 192 -11.69 -6.40 -14.15
CA ALA A 192 -12.29 -5.36 -13.31
C ALA A 192 -11.36 -4.88 -12.17
N PRO A 193 -10.20 -4.24 -12.44
CA PRO A 193 -9.25 -3.81 -11.42
C PRO A 193 -9.85 -2.80 -10.44
N GLN A 194 -10.86 -2.02 -10.85
CA GLN A 194 -11.57 -1.06 -10.00
C GLN A 194 -12.23 -1.71 -8.78
N GLN A 195 -12.60 -2.98 -8.85
CA GLN A 195 -13.17 -3.74 -7.74
C GLN A 195 -12.16 -4.01 -6.62
N ARG A 196 -10.86 -3.79 -6.89
CA ARG A 196 -9.72 -3.94 -5.98
C ARG A 196 -8.85 -2.69 -5.92
N GLY A 197 -9.45 -1.52 -6.04
CA GLY A 197 -8.74 -0.23 -6.08
C GLY A 197 -7.90 0.07 -4.83
N THR A 198 -8.16 -0.58 -3.69
CA THR A 198 -7.34 -0.47 -2.48
C THR A 198 -5.96 -1.07 -2.70
N ASN A 199 -5.91 -2.28 -3.25
CA ASN A 199 -4.64 -2.96 -3.58
C ASN A 199 -3.86 -2.23 -4.67
N GLU A 200 -4.52 -1.79 -5.74
CA GLU A 200 -3.84 -1.07 -6.82
C GLU A 200 -3.11 0.18 -6.29
N ASN A 201 -3.80 0.96 -5.46
CA ASN A 201 -3.19 2.13 -4.82
C ASN A 201 -2.04 1.75 -3.88
N THR A 202 -2.22 0.71 -3.06
CA THR A 202 -1.20 0.26 -2.11
C THR A 202 0.02 -0.31 -2.83
N ASN A 203 -0.18 -1.10 -3.88
CA ASN A 203 0.92 -1.60 -4.72
C ASN A 203 1.72 -0.45 -5.37
N GLY A 204 1.03 0.64 -5.75
CA GLY A 204 1.69 1.86 -6.21
C GLY A 204 2.61 2.47 -5.15
N LEU A 205 2.20 2.44 -3.89
CA LEU A 205 3.01 2.93 -2.76
C LEU A 205 4.16 1.98 -2.41
N ILE A 206 3.92 0.66 -2.43
CA ILE A 206 4.96 -0.35 -2.24
C ILE A 206 6.08 -0.17 -3.28
N ARG A 207 5.72 0.18 -4.53
CA ARG A 207 6.68 0.43 -5.60
C ARG A 207 7.51 1.72 -5.44
N GLU A 208 7.15 2.59 -4.50
CA GLU A 208 8.01 3.70 -4.08
C GLU A 208 9.19 3.21 -3.24
N TYR A 209 8.98 2.18 -2.39
CA TYR A 209 10.02 1.52 -1.59
C TYR A 209 10.78 0.49 -2.42
N PHE A 210 10.07 -0.35 -3.14
CA PHE A 210 10.60 -1.45 -3.94
C PHE A 210 10.23 -1.27 -5.43
N PRO A 211 10.98 -0.47 -6.20
CA PRO A 211 10.76 -0.29 -7.63
C PRO A 211 10.76 -1.63 -8.38
N LYS A 212 10.17 -1.65 -9.58
CA LYS A 212 10.25 -2.84 -10.44
C LYS A 212 11.72 -3.19 -10.69
N GLY A 213 12.06 -4.46 -10.52
CA GLY A 213 13.43 -4.94 -10.63
C GLY A 213 14.20 -4.98 -9.31
N THR A 214 13.59 -4.57 -8.17
CA THR A 214 14.19 -4.79 -6.85
C THR A 214 14.32 -6.29 -6.58
N ASP A 215 15.48 -6.68 -6.10
CA ASP A 215 15.73 -8.04 -5.64
C ASP A 215 15.17 -8.20 -4.22
N LEU A 216 14.00 -8.82 -4.10
CA LEU A 216 13.36 -9.04 -2.82
C LEU A 216 14.06 -10.14 -2.00
N ASP A 217 14.90 -10.96 -2.61
CA ASP A 217 15.63 -12.02 -1.91
C ASP A 217 16.73 -11.44 -1.00
N GLN A 218 17.17 -10.22 -1.27
CA GLN A 218 18.14 -9.50 -0.45
C GLN A 218 17.53 -8.78 0.78
N LEU A 219 16.19 -8.72 0.86
CA LEU A 219 15.52 -8.07 1.98
C LEU A 219 15.44 -9.00 3.19
N THR A 220 15.74 -8.46 4.35
CA THR A 220 15.50 -9.12 5.63
C THR A 220 14.03 -8.96 6.05
N ASP A 221 13.56 -9.78 6.98
CA ASP A 221 12.22 -9.61 7.55
C ASP A 221 12.11 -8.26 8.27
N GLN A 222 13.19 -7.77 8.89
CA GLN A 222 13.24 -6.45 9.51
C GLN A 222 13.05 -5.30 8.51
N ASP A 223 13.59 -5.43 7.28
CA ASP A 223 13.37 -4.45 6.22
C ASP A 223 11.90 -4.41 5.79
N ILE A 224 11.25 -5.58 5.76
CA ILE A 224 9.83 -5.70 5.44
C ILE A 224 8.97 -5.11 6.55
N ASP A 225 9.25 -5.44 7.80
CA ASP A 225 8.54 -4.89 8.96
C ASP A 225 8.66 -3.37 9.04
N LYS A 226 9.86 -2.84 8.78
CA LYS A 226 10.10 -1.40 8.74
C LYS A 226 9.26 -0.74 7.65
N PHE A 227 9.29 -1.27 6.44
CA PHE A 227 8.53 -0.74 5.32
C PHE A 227 7.01 -0.79 5.58
N VAL A 228 6.50 -1.90 6.12
CA VAL A 228 5.08 -2.06 6.49
C VAL A 228 4.69 -1.03 7.55
N ARG A 229 5.51 -0.86 8.59
CA ARG A 229 5.31 0.15 9.62
C ARG A 229 5.30 1.56 9.04
N ASP A 230 6.27 1.91 8.19
CA ASP A 230 6.36 3.22 7.56
C ASP A 230 5.11 3.53 6.72
N LEU A 231 4.62 2.55 5.93
CA LEU A 231 3.40 2.70 5.16
C LEU A 231 2.14 2.82 6.02
N ASN A 232 2.06 2.08 7.12
CA ASN A 232 0.94 2.14 8.04
C ASN A 232 0.90 3.43 8.87
N HIS A 233 2.05 4.10 9.05
CA HIS A 233 2.14 5.40 9.72
C HIS A 233 2.04 6.59 8.74
N ARG A 234 2.01 6.34 7.44
CA ARG A 234 1.95 7.40 6.42
C ARG A 234 0.55 7.98 6.32
N PRO A 235 0.34 9.31 6.48
CA PRO A 235 -0.99 9.93 6.41
C PRO A 235 -1.67 9.69 5.07
N ARG A 236 -3.02 9.54 5.10
CA ARG A 236 -3.82 9.32 3.90
C ARG A 236 -4.92 10.37 3.80
N LYS A 237 -5.01 11.03 2.64
CA LYS A 237 -6.08 12.01 2.36
C LYS A 237 -7.47 11.41 2.53
N VAL A 238 -7.67 10.18 2.03
CA VAL A 238 -8.95 9.44 2.12
C VAL A 238 -9.34 9.06 3.55
N LEU A 239 -8.43 9.18 4.51
CA LEU A 239 -8.65 8.95 5.94
C LEU A 239 -8.67 10.26 6.74
N GLY A 240 -8.85 11.40 6.09
CA GLY A 240 -8.79 12.71 6.74
C GLY A 240 -7.42 13.01 7.35
N TRP A 241 -6.35 12.61 6.66
CA TRP A 241 -4.95 12.75 7.06
C TRP A 241 -4.53 11.93 8.28
N LYS A 242 -5.38 11.03 8.76
CA LYS A 242 -4.97 9.97 9.68
C LYS A 242 -4.13 8.94 8.94
N SER A 243 -3.29 8.24 9.67
CA SER A 243 -2.57 7.08 9.16
C SER A 243 -3.46 5.82 9.17
N PRO A 244 -3.16 4.81 8.35
CA PRO A 244 -3.81 3.51 8.42
C PRO A 244 -3.79 2.90 9.82
N PHE A 245 -2.67 3.03 10.53
CA PHE A 245 -2.50 2.56 11.91
C PHE A 245 -3.50 3.22 12.87
N GLU A 246 -3.62 4.56 12.81
CA GLU A 246 -4.55 5.31 13.67
C GLU A 246 -6.00 4.86 13.46
N VAL A 247 -6.38 4.68 12.20
CA VAL A 247 -7.75 4.26 11.87
C VAL A 247 -8.00 2.81 12.28
N PHE A 248 -7.03 1.92 12.03
CA PHE A 248 -7.17 0.49 12.32
C PHE A 248 -7.22 0.21 13.82
N PHE A 249 -6.39 0.87 14.63
CA PHE A 249 -6.33 0.64 16.09
C PHE A 249 -7.18 1.62 16.89
N GLY A 250 -7.73 2.68 16.28
CA GLY A 250 -8.51 3.69 16.98
C GLY A 250 -7.67 4.60 17.88
N THR A 251 -6.38 4.70 17.62
CA THR A 251 -5.43 5.50 18.41
C THR A 251 -5.12 6.83 17.71
N LYS A 252 -4.64 7.80 18.47
CA LYS A 252 -4.09 9.05 17.90
C LYS A 252 -2.58 9.01 18.01
N LEU A 253 -1.89 9.30 16.91
CA LEU A 253 -0.44 9.44 16.89
C LEU A 253 -0.07 10.92 16.76
N ARG A 254 1.02 11.29 17.38
CA ARG A 254 1.73 12.52 17.08
C ARG A 254 2.88 12.19 16.14
N LEU A 255 2.73 12.56 14.86
CA LEU A 255 3.70 12.26 13.82
C LEU A 255 4.56 13.49 13.47
N ILE A 256 4.22 14.65 14.08
CA ILE A 256 4.86 15.95 13.89
C ILE A 256 5.56 16.36 15.16
#